data_61dd46d605c9cd1f3bc5902a15a3d420
#
_entry.id   61dd46d605c9cd1f3bc5902a15a3d420
#
_cell.length_a   1.000
_cell.length_b   1.000
_cell.length_c   1.000
_cell.angle_alpha   90.00
_cell.angle_beta   90.00
_cell.angle_gamma   90.00
#
_symmetry.space_group_name_H-M   'P 1'
#
loop_
_entity.id
_entity.type
_entity.pdbx_description
1 polymer ?
#
loop_
_entity_poly.entity_id
_entity_poly.type
_entity_poly.pdbx_seq_one_letter_code
_entity_poly.pdbx_strand_id
1 'polypeptide(L)'
;MELPMRLGVGQFNELNQDRLQFIKQLGVGDVVIHTPRLPGEKQWEFEDLLNLRKQVEDADLRLAAIENVPKHFYEKAMLGSPGRDEQIQHMQNTIRNMGKAGIPVFGYNWMPNSVWRTSRETRGRGRAHVTSFDYDLAKDKPLTHGRVYTEEEMWDNYTYFIKAIVPVAEEAGVKIGIHPDDPPVESLGGVARIFRNFDGFKRAMEIVDSDYHGLEFCQGCWTEMGEDVYAAIRYFGQRGKIFYVHFRNTTGTAYNFRETFINEGDVDMYKAMQTYKEAGFRGVLIPDHVPHMTNDIPWAYMGRAYAIGYMSALLELVNKGED
;
A
#
# COMPACT_ATOMS: atom_id res chain seq x y z
N MET A 1 22.11 -8.62 -9.17
CA MET A 1 21.19 -8.61 -10.33
C MET A 1 19.82 -8.23 -9.80
N GLU A 2 19.20 -7.17 -10.31
CA GLU A 2 17.84 -6.80 -9.92
C GLU A 2 16.84 -7.89 -10.33
N LEU A 3 15.92 -8.21 -9.42
CA LEU A 3 14.86 -9.19 -9.71
C LEU A 3 13.85 -8.58 -10.70
N PRO A 4 13.25 -9.39 -11.60
CA PRO A 4 12.20 -8.91 -12.50
C PRO A 4 10.92 -8.54 -11.75
N MET A 5 9.94 -8.01 -12.46
CA MET A 5 8.57 -7.85 -11.96
C MET A 5 8.03 -9.21 -11.53
N ARG A 6 7.42 -9.30 -10.35
CA ARG A 6 7.04 -10.57 -9.72
C ARG A 6 5.80 -10.44 -8.85
N LEU A 7 5.22 -11.57 -8.51
CA LEU A 7 4.01 -11.64 -7.69
C LEU A 7 4.35 -11.98 -6.24
N GLY A 8 3.54 -11.46 -5.34
CA GLY A 8 3.57 -11.75 -3.93
C GLY A 8 2.18 -11.77 -3.31
N VAL A 9 2.13 -12.05 -2.05
CA VAL A 9 0.90 -12.00 -1.24
C VAL A 9 1.10 -11.08 -0.05
N GLY A 10 0.06 -10.35 0.30
CA GLY A 10 0.09 -9.40 1.41
C GLY A 10 -1.20 -9.33 2.22
N GLN A 11 -1.33 -8.22 2.94
CA GLN A 11 -2.52 -7.88 3.74
C GLN A 11 -2.77 -8.83 4.92
N PHE A 12 -1.70 -9.09 5.69
CA PHE A 12 -1.78 -9.77 6.98
C PHE A 12 -0.73 -9.22 7.94
N ASN A 13 -1.00 -9.30 9.22
CA ASN A 13 -0.17 -8.74 10.29
C ASN A 13 0.49 -9.79 11.19
N GLU A 14 0.19 -11.07 10.98
CA GLU A 14 0.78 -12.20 11.70
C GLU A 14 1.24 -13.28 10.73
N LEU A 15 2.46 -13.74 10.92
CA LEU A 15 2.96 -14.96 10.27
C LEU A 15 2.42 -16.19 10.99
N ASN A 16 1.98 -17.18 10.22
CA ASN A 16 1.74 -18.54 10.72
C ASN A 16 2.08 -19.54 9.61
N GLN A 17 2.36 -20.76 9.99
CA GLN A 17 2.83 -21.82 9.08
C GLN A 17 1.82 -22.11 7.97
N ASP A 18 0.52 -22.17 8.29
CA ASP A 18 -0.52 -22.45 7.29
C ASP A 18 -0.57 -21.39 6.21
N ARG A 19 -0.41 -20.12 6.59
CA ARG A 19 -0.41 -18.98 5.65
C ARG A 19 0.84 -19.00 4.76
N LEU A 20 2.02 -19.22 5.34
CA LEU A 20 3.26 -19.34 4.58
C LEU A 20 3.22 -20.52 3.61
N GLN A 21 2.71 -21.67 4.06
CA GLN A 21 2.51 -22.84 3.22
C GLN A 21 1.54 -22.57 2.06
N PHE A 22 0.42 -21.88 2.35
CA PHE A 22 -0.55 -21.48 1.32
C PHE A 22 0.11 -20.57 0.27
N ILE A 23 0.88 -19.57 0.68
CA ILE A 23 1.58 -18.67 -0.23
C ILE A 23 2.51 -19.45 -1.15
N LYS A 24 3.27 -20.42 -0.63
CA LYS A 24 4.10 -21.31 -1.45
C LYS A 24 3.29 -22.14 -2.45
N GLN A 25 2.13 -22.65 -2.03
CA GLN A 25 1.23 -23.41 -2.92
C GLN A 25 0.67 -22.57 -4.08
N LEU A 26 0.58 -21.25 -3.91
CA LEU A 26 0.21 -20.35 -5.01
C LEU A 26 1.35 -20.11 -6.01
N GLY A 27 2.55 -20.61 -5.75
CA GLY A 27 3.70 -20.48 -6.65
C GLY A 27 4.34 -19.09 -6.65
N VAL A 28 4.10 -18.27 -5.63
CA VAL A 28 4.70 -16.93 -5.47
C VAL A 28 5.79 -16.95 -4.41
N GLY A 29 6.77 -16.07 -4.55
CA GLY A 29 7.96 -16.04 -3.70
C GLY A 29 8.11 -14.82 -2.79
N ASP A 30 7.20 -13.85 -2.89
CA ASP A 30 7.30 -12.59 -2.15
C ASP A 30 6.13 -12.38 -1.18
N VAL A 31 6.45 -11.76 -0.05
CA VAL A 31 5.50 -11.43 1.01
C VAL A 31 5.60 -9.95 1.33
N VAL A 32 4.44 -9.29 1.44
CA VAL A 32 4.30 -7.93 1.99
C VAL A 32 3.49 -8.03 3.28
N ILE A 33 4.06 -7.64 4.40
CA ILE A 33 3.40 -7.73 5.70
C ILE A 33 2.86 -6.35 6.09
N HIS A 34 1.56 -6.28 6.35
CA HIS A 34 0.89 -5.07 6.77
C HIS A 34 0.89 -4.93 8.28
N THR A 35 1.48 -3.86 8.81
CA THR A 35 1.50 -3.53 10.24
C THR A 35 1.78 -4.76 11.10
N PRO A 36 2.97 -5.39 10.97
CA PRO A 36 3.27 -6.62 11.71
C PRO A 36 3.10 -6.43 13.21
N ARG A 37 2.56 -7.45 13.88
CA ARG A 37 2.41 -7.48 15.33
C ARG A 37 3.76 -7.78 16.00
N LEU A 38 4.63 -6.78 16.01
CA LEU A 38 5.90 -6.83 16.68
C LEU A 38 5.84 -6.13 18.05
N PRO A 39 6.72 -6.48 19.01
CA PRO A 39 6.89 -5.73 20.23
C PRO A 39 7.24 -4.26 19.99
N GLY A 40 6.96 -3.41 20.99
CA GLY A 40 7.27 -1.97 20.94
C GLY A 40 6.02 -1.11 20.77
N GLU A 41 5.98 -0.01 21.53
CA GLU A 41 4.86 0.93 21.55
C GLU A 41 5.17 2.24 20.81
N LYS A 42 6.43 2.45 20.40
CA LYS A 42 6.90 3.71 19.80
C LYS A 42 7.69 3.48 18.51
N GLN A 43 8.40 2.38 18.43
CA GLN A 43 9.26 1.98 17.32
C GLN A 43 9.44 0.48 17.32
N TRP A 44 9.91 -0.10 16.21
CA TRP A 44 10.32 -1.49 16.13
C TRP A 44 11.84 -1.63 16.26
N GLU A 45 12.25 -2.62 17.03
CA GLU A 45 13.66 -2.88 17.28
C GLU A 45 14.27 -3.82 16.21
N PHE A 46 15.57 -3.72 16.03
CA PHE A 46 16.31 -4.50 15.03
C PHE A 46 16.08 -6.00 15.13
N GLU A 47 16.15 -6.54 16.36
CA GLU A 47 16.04 -7.99 16.61
C GLU A 47 14.65 -8.52 16.20
N ASP A 48 13.58 -7.77 16.46
CA ASP A 48 12.22 -8.16 16.10
C ASP A 48 12.02 -8.14 14.57
N LEU A 49 12.53 -7.13 13.90
CA LEU A 49 12.49 -7.01 12.45
C LEU A 49 13.34 -8.09 11.76
N LEU A 50 14.53 -8.40 12.30
CA LEU A 50 15.38 -9.47 11.81
C LEU A 50 14.71 -10.84 11.97
N ASN A 51 14.08 -11.09 13.11
CA ASN A 51 13.34 -12.32 13.36
C ASN A 51 12.15 -12.47 12.43
N LEU A 52 11.41 -11.38 12.18
CA LEU A 52 10.31 -11.37 11.22
C LEU A 52 10.80 -11.76 9.82
N ARG A 53 11.89 -11.15 9.35
CA ARG A 53 12.48 -11.49 8.04
C ARG A 53 12.90 -12.96 7.98
N LYS A 54 13.62 -13.43 9.00
CA LYS A 54 14.08 -14.83 9.05
C LYS A 54 12.92 -15.83 9.00
N GLN A 55 11.82 -15.58 9.71
CA GLN A 55 10.63 -16.45 9.66
C GLN A 55 10.07 -16.59 8.24
N VAL A 56 10.12 -15.52 7.43
CA VAL A 56 9.71 -15.56 6.03
C VAL A 56 10.73 -16.34 5.19
N GLU A 57 12.03 -16.09 5.41
CA GLU A 57 13.12 -16.77 4.69
C GLU A 57 13.20 -18.26 5.01
N ASP A 58 12.94 -18.67 6.25
CA ASP A 58 12.89 -20.08 6.68
C ASP A 58 11.78 -20.88 5.97
N ALA A 59 10.79 -20.16 5.40
CA ALA A 59 9.75 -20.74 4.55
C ALA A 59 10.12 -20.67 3.04
N ASP A 60 11.36 -20.38 2.68
CA ASP A 60 11.82 -20.12 1.30
C ASP A 60 11.05 -19.00 0.58
N LEU A 61 10.64 -17.97 1.31
CA LEU A 61 9.96 -16.78 0.82
C LEU A 61 10.84 -15.54 1.05
N ARG A 62 10.52 -14.43 0.41
CA ARG A 62 11.16 -13.13 0.62
C ARG A 62 10.21 -12.14 1.29
N LEU A 63 10.66 -11.46 2.33
CA LEU A 63 9.98 -10.28 2.84
C LEU A 63 10.31 -9.08 1.93
N ALA A 64 9.42 -8.80 0.98
CA ALA A 64 9.62 -7.76 -0.03
C ALA A 64 9.39 -6.35 0.50
N ALA A 65 8.42 -6.18 1.41
CA ALA A 65 8.12 -4.91 2.05
C ALA A 65 7.42 -5.13 3.40
N ILE A 66 7.55 -4.14 4.28
CA ILE A 66 6.60 -3.92 5.37
C ILE A 66 5.73 -2.72 4.97
N GLU A 67 4.41 -2.92 5.05
CA GLU A 67 3.41 -1.91 4.79
C GLU A 67 2.83 -1.40 6.10
N ASN A 68 2.99 -0.13 6.36
CA ASN A 68 2.57 0.58 7.55
C ASN A 68 3.21 0.11 8.88
N VAL A 69 3.35 1.09 9.76
CA VAL A 69 3.56 0.91 11.20
C VAL A 69 2.25 1.15 11.93
N PRO A 70 2.13 0.79 13.22
CA PRO A 70 1.02 1.23 14.05
C PRO A 70 0.83 2.74 13.98
N LYS A 71 -0.39 3.20 13.76
CA LYS A 71 -0.68 4.62 13.55
C LYS A 71 -0.15 5.53 14.66
N HIS A 72 -0.22 5.08 15.90
CA HIS A 72 0.28 5.83 17.07
C HIS A 72 1.80 6.06 17.06
N PHE A 73 2.56 5.41 16.15
CA PHE A 73 4.00 5.68 15.99
C PHE A 73 4.27 7.06 15.32
N TYR A 74 3.34 7.58 14.51
CA TYR A 74 3.54 8.82 13.73
C TYR A 74 2.29 9.71 13.58
N GLU A 75 1.19 9.41 14.29
CA GLU A 75 -0.05 10.18 14.21
C GLU A 75 0.16 11.67 14.61
N LYS A 76 0.99 11.92 15.61
CA LYS A 76 1.32 13.31 16.02
C LYS A 76 2.11 14.04 14.93
N ALA A 77 2.95 13.34 14.19
CA ALA A 77 3.64 13.91 13.04
C ALA A 77 2.66 14.27 11.93
N MET A 78 1.69 13.38 11.62
CA MET A 78 0.65 13.65 10.64
C MET A 78 -0.21 14.87 11.00
N LEU A 79 -0.52 15.04 12.29
CA LEU A 79 -1.40 16.12 12.79
C LEU A 79 -0.65 17.39 13.23
N GLY A 80 0.68 17.40 13.13
CA GLY A 80 1.49 18.55 13.59
C GLY A 80 1.38 18.84 15.08
N SER A 81 1.01 17.83 15.89
CA SER A 81 0.71 18.02 17.32
C SER A 81 1.94 17.88 18.23
N PRO A 82 1.87 18.33 19.49
CA PRO A 82 2.98 18.21 20.44
C PRO A 82 3.50 16.78 20.58
N GLY A 83 4.82 16.59 20.48
CA GLY A 83 5.50 15.30 20.47
C GLY A 83 5.74 14.71 19.06
N ARG A 84 5.45 15.48 17.99
CA ARG A 84 5.73 15.06 16.61
C ARG A 84 7.22 14.76 16.38
N ASP A 85 8.12 15.55 16.97
CA ASP A 85 9.57 15.39 16.76
C ASP A 85 10.09 14.10 17.41
N GLU A 86 9.53 13.72 18.57
CA GLU A 86 9.81 12.42 19.19
C GLU A 86 9.35 11.27 18.28
N GLN A 87 8.14 11.37 17.71
CA GLN A 87 7.64 10.35 16.79
C GLN A 87 8.45 10.27 15.50
N ILE A 88 8.87 11.39 14.94
CA ILE A 88 9.77 11.42 13.78
C ILE A 88 11.09 10.71 14.11
N GLN A 89 11.66 10.96 15.29
CA GLN A 89 12.88 10.26 15.72
C GLN A 89 12.66 8.74 15.85
N HIS A 90 11.53 8.30 16.38
CA HIS A 90 11.19 6.88 16.46
C HIS A 90 10.99 6.24 15.08
N MET A 91 10.38 6.96 14.15
CA MET A 91 10.26 6.52 12.75
C MET A 91 11.62 6.40 12.08
N GLN A 92 12.52 7.35 12.29
CA GLN A 92 13.90 7.29 11.80
C GLN A 92 14.63 6.06 12.36
N ASN A 93 14.46 5.76 13.66
CA ASN A 93 15.05 4.56 14.28
C ASN A 93 14.46 3.28 13.67
N THR A 94 13.14 3.22 13.47
CA THR A 94 12.49 2.08 12.81
C THR A 94 13.04 1.85 11.42
N ILE A 95 13.21 2.89 10.60
CA ILE A 95 13.75 2.78 9.25
C ILE A 95 15.21 2.30 9.26
N ARG A 96 16.05 2.84 10.17
CA ARG A 96 17.44 2.33 10.34
C ARG A 96 17.47 0.85 10.76
N ASN A 97 16.57 0.46 11.66
CA ASN A 97 16.45 -0.94 12.08
C ASN A 97 15.97 -1.84 10.95
N MET A 98 15.04 -1.37 10.08
CA MET A 98 14.64 -2.09 8.87
C MET A 98 15.82 -2.29 7.92
N GLY A 99 16.60 -1.24 7.66
CA GLY A 99 17.81 -1.33 6.82
C GLY A 99 18.82 -2.33 7.37
N LYS A 100 19.14 -2.26 8.66
CA LYS A 100 20.01 -3.24 9.34
C LYS A 100 19.46 -4.66 9.25
N ALA A 101 18.16 -4.83 9.39
CA ALA A 101 17.50 -6.13 9.24
C ALA A 101 17.42 -6.60 7.78
N GLY A 102 17.83 -5.80 6.80
CA GLY A 102 17.80 -6.13 5.37
C GLY A 102 16.39 -6.13 4.77
N ILE A 103 15.46 -5.34 5.31
CA ILE A 103 14.12 -5.15 4.80
C ILE A 103 14.16 -3.96 3.82
N PRO A 104 13.90 -4.17 2.51
CA PRO A 104 14.28 -3.18 1.49
C PRO A 104 13.25 -2.07 1.28
N VAL A 105 11.98 -2.30 1.63
CA VAL A 105 10.88 -1.36 1.33
C VAL A 105 9.98 -1.19 2.54
N PHE A 106 9.64 0.08 2.81
CA PHE A 106 8.65 0.48 3.79
C PHE A 106 7.53 1.27 3.11
N GLY A 107 6.32 0.73 3.10
CA GLY A 107 5.10 1.42 2.70
C GLY A 107 4.48 2.18 3.86
N TYR A 108 3.94 3.36 3.61
CA TYR A 108 3.24 4.14 4.63
C TYR A 108 2.11 4.96 4.02
N ASN A 109 1.16 5.38 4.84
CA ASN A 109 0.07 6.25 4.42
C ASN A 109 0.07 7.57 5.22
N TRP A 110 -0.68 8.57 4.73
CA TRP A 110 -0.81 9.87 5.40
C TRP A 110 -2.26 10.12 5.84
N MET A 111 -2.87 9.09 6.43
CA MET A 111 -4.27 9.06 6.83
C MET A 111 -4.42 8.94 8.36
N PRO A 112 -4.33 10.05 9.14
CA PRO A 112 -4.42 9.98 10.60
C PRO A 112 -5.75 9.37 11.07
N ASN A 113 -6.81 9.52 10.29
CA ASN A 113 -8.12 8.93 10.55
C ASN A 113 -8.40 7.62 9.78
N SER A 114 -7.35 6.97 9.24
CA SER A 114 -7.40 5.65 8.61
C SER A 114 -8.20 5.56 7.29
N VAL A 115 -8.26 4.35 6.74
CA VAL A 115 -9.11 3.99 5.61
C VAL A 115 -10.59 3.98 6.02
N TRP A 116 -11.46 4.48 5.14
CA TRP A 116 -12.90 4.49 5.38
C TRP A 116 -13.63 3.58 4.39
N ARG A 117 -14.55 2.78 4.94
CA ARG A 117 -15.53 2.01 4.17
C ARG A 117 -16.90 2.18 4.83
N THR A 118 -17.92 2.36 4.03
CA THR A 118 -19.32 2.49 4.51
C THR A 118 -20.02 1.14 4.58
N SER A 119 -19.53 0.15 3.83
CA SER A 119 -19.98 -1.24 3.93
C SER A 119 -18.81 -2.21 3.77
N ARG A 120 -18.85 -3.30 4.54
CA ARG A 120 -17.94 -4.46 4.41
C ARG A 120 -18.66 -5.70 3.86
N GLU A 121 -19.95 -5.58 3.54
CA GLU A 121 -20.84 -6.68 3.15
C GLU A 121 -21.58 -6.41 1.84
N THR A 122 -21.10 -5.47 1.05
CA THR A 122 -21.64 -5.20 -0.28
C THR A 122 -21.59 -6.46 -1.15
N ARG A 123 -22.64 -6.72 -1.92
CA ARG A 123 -22.72 -7.92 -2.76
C ARG A 123 -22.11 -7.67 -4.13
N GLY A 124 -21.03 -8.38 -4.43
CA GLY A 124 -20.40 -8.46 -5.74
C GLY A 124 -20.91 -9.63 -6.57
N ARG A 125 -20.14 -10.05 -7.57
CA ARG A 125 -20.43 -11.20 -8.45
C ARG A 125 -20.76 -12.45 -7.63
N GLY A 126 -21.80 -13.16 -8.02
CA GLY A 126 -22.23 -14.39 -7.35
C GLY A 126 -22.59 -14.21 -5.88
N ARG A 127 -22.85 -12.96 -5.46
CA ARG A 127 -23.14 -12.56 -4.07
C ARG A 127 -21.91 -12.68 -3.14
N ALA A 128 -20.69 -12.72 -3.66
CA ALA A 128 -19.49 -12.59 -2.85
C ALA A 128 -19.51 -11.26 -2.07
N HIS A 129 -18.91 -11.25 -0.88
CA HIS A 129 -18.82 -10.02 -0.08
C HIS A 129 -17.61 -9.20 -0.49
N VAL A 130 -17.83 -7.93 -0.73
CA VAL A 130 -16.79 -6.94 -1.03
C VAL A 130 -16.99 -5.70 -0.16
N THR A 131 -15.95 -4.91 0.02
CA THR A 131 -16.07 -3.61 0.68
C THR A 131 -16.49 -2.54 -0.32
N SER A 132 -17.13 -1.48 0.18
CA SER A 132 -17.52 -0.32 -0.61
C SER A 132 -17.52 0.96 0.21
N PHE A 133 -17.50 2.06 -0.49
CA PHE A 133 -17.58 3.39 0.08
C PHE A 133 -18.68 4.20 -0.63
N ASP A 134 -19.43 4.96 0.15
CA ASP A 134 -20.42 5.93 -0.30
C ASP A 134 -20.22 7.20 0.52
N TYR A 135 -19.83 8.28 -0.15
CA TYR A 135 -19.52 9.55 0.47
C TYR A 135 -20.71 10.16 1.19
N ASP A 136 -21.94 10.00 0.65
CA ASP A 136 -23.14 10.51 1.27
C ASP A 136 -23.43 9.90 2.65
N LEU A 137 -22.95 8.68 2.90
CA LEU A 137 -23.02 8.02 4.21
C LEU A 137 -21.86 8.42 5.15
N ALA A 138 -20.84 9.10 4.65
CA ALA A 138 -19.63 9.42 5.39
C ALA A 138 -19.43 10.93 5.66
N LYS A 139 -19.89 11.81 4.75
CA LYS A 139 -19.59 13.26 4.76
C LYS A 139 -19.98 13.99 6.04
N ASP A 140 -21.06 13.58 6.69
CA ASP A 140 -21.60 14.21 7.90
C ASP A 140 -21.17 13.50 9.20
N LYS A 141 -20.17 12.61 9.13
CA LYS A 141 -19.63 11.95 10.31
C LYS A 141 -18.88 12.96 11.19
N PRO A 142 -18.85 12.76 12.52
CA PRO A 142 -18.15 13.66 13.45
C PRO A 142 -16.67 13.82 13.12
N LEU A 143 -16.11 14.96 13.56
CA LEU A 143 -14.67 15.23 13.49
C LEU A 143 -13.88 14.16 14.25
N THR A 144 -12.93 13.52 13.57
CA THR A 144 -12.16 12.41 14.16
C THR A 144 -11.09 12.87 15.15
N HIS A 145 -10.62 14.13 15.03
CA HIS A 145 -9.53 14.69 15.82
C HIS A 145 -9.91 16.03 16.47
N GLY A 146 -11.21 16.24 16.76
CA GLY A 146 -11.74 17.37 17.51
C GLY A 146 -11.74 18.73 16.77
N ARG A 147 -11.06 18.84 15.62
CA ARG A 147 -11.04 20.03 14.76
C ARG A 147 -10.89 19.68 13.29
N VAL A 148 -11.01 20.68 12.44
CA VAL A 148 -10.66 20.56 11.02
C VAL A 148 -9.15 20.74 10.84
N TYR A 149 -8.58 19.90 10.01
CA TYR A 149 -7.20 19.96 9.49
C TYR A 149 -7.28 20.27 8.01
N THR A 150 -6.82 21.47 7.62
CA THR A 150 -6.89 21.94 6.23
C THR A 150 -5.87 21.23 5.34
N GLU A 151 -6.05 21.33 4.03
CA GLU A 151 -5.11 20.78 3.05
C GLU A 151 -3.71 21.41 3.21
N GLU A 152 -3.64 22.71 3.46
CA GLU A 152 -2.38 23.43 3.69
C GLU A 152 -1.65 22.89 4.94
N GLU A 153 -2.36 22.74 6.07
CA GLU A 153 -1.78 22.16 7.29
C GLU A 153 -1.28 20.73 7.07
N MET A 154 -2.04 19.92 6.34
CA MET A 154 -1.64 18.53 6.04
C MET A 154 -0.40 18.50 5.16
N TRP A 155 -0.27 19.41 4.18
CA TRP A 155 0.94 19.54 3.36
C TRP A 155 2.14 20.05 4.15
N ASP A 156 1.95 21.00 5.07
CA ASP A 156 3.02 21.49 5.93
C ASP A 156 3.55 20.40 6.86
N ASN A 157 2.64 19.64 7.48
CA ASN A 157 3.00 18.51 8.32
C ASN A 157 3.71 17.41 7.54
N TYR A 158 3.22 17.07 6.33
CA TYR A 158 3.88 16.10 5.46
C TYR A 158 5.27 16.58 5.04
N THR A 159 5.40 17.84 4.64
CA THR A 159 6.68 18.42 4.23
C THR A 159 7.70 18.37 5.37
N TYR A 160 7.28 18.69 6.58
CA TYR A 160 8.12 18.61 7.77
C TYR A 160 8.59 17.16 8.03
N PHE A 161 7.66 16.22 7.97
CA PHE A 161 7.94 14.80 8.17
C PHE A 161 8.87 14.24 7.09
N ILE A 162 8.53 14.42 5.82
CA ILE A 162 9.24 13.76 4.72
C ILE A 162 10.69 14.26 4.56
N LYS A 163 10.93 15.57 4.83
CA LYS A 163 12.30 16.13 4.84
C LYS A 163 13.18 15.56 5.95
N ALA A 164 12.58 15.11 7.04
CA ALA A 164 13.32 14.46 8.13
C ALA A 164 13.53 12.95 7.88
N ILE A 165 12.62 12.30 7.15
CA ILE A 165 12.61 10.83 6.96
C ILE A 165 13.45 10.39 5.76
N VAL A 166 13.35 11.07 4.62
CA VAL A 166 14.04 10.64 3.38
C VAL A 166 15.55 10.50 3.53
N PRO A 167 16.28 11.45 4.16
CA PRO A 167 17.73 11.29 4.33
C PRO A 167 18.11 10.05 5.14
N VAL A 168 17.26 9.65 6.11
CA VAL A 168 17.48 8.45 6.91
C VAL A 168 17.15 7.19 6.11
N ALA A 169 16.16 7.24 5.25
CA ALA A 169 15.83 6.15 4.34
C ALA A 169 16.98 5.88 3.35
N GLU A 170 17.58 6.93 2.80
CA GLU A 170 18.79 6.84 1.97
C GLU A 170 19.98 6.23 2.73
N GLU A 171 20.28 6.74 3.93
CA GLU A 171 21.33 6.20 4.79
C GLU A 171 21.13 4.72 5.08
N ALA A 172 19.89 4.32 5.36
CA ALA A 172 19.52 2.95 5.71
C ALA A 172 19.39 2.01 4.49
N GLY A 173 19.36 2.54 3.28
CA GLY A 173 19.09 1.77 2.06
C GLY A 173 17.65 1.23 1.98
N VAL A 174 16.68 1.91 2.61
CA VAL A 174 15.27 1.51 2.67
C VAL A 174 14.44 2.44 1.80
N LYS A 175 13.80 1.92 0.77
CA LYS A 175 12.86 2.67 -0.06
C LYS A 175 11.55 2.90 0.69
N ILE A 176 11.08 4.16 0.74
CA ILE A 176 9.83 4.49 1.41
C ILE A 176 8.76 4.90 0.39
N GLY A 177 7.64 4.19 0.39
CA GLY A 177 6.54 4.37 -0.55
C GLY A 177 5.29 4.92 0.10
N ILE A 178 4.77 6.06 -0.39
CA ILE A 178 3.50 6.62 0.08
C ILE A 178 2.32 5.94 -0.61
N HIS A 179 1.36 5.47 0.20
CA HIS A 179 0.06 4.96 -0.27
C HIS A 179 -0.91 6.10 -0.56
N PRO A 180 -1.74 6.00 -1.60
CA PRO A 180 -2.84 6.94 -1.85
C PRO A 180 -3.80 7.05 -0.67
N ASP A 181 -4.50 8.17 -0.58
CA ASP A 181 -5.67 8.26 0.30
C ASP A 181 -6.74 7.24 -0.12
N ASP A 182 -7.38 6.62 0.86
CA ASP A 182 -8.43 5.64 0.64
C ASP A 182 -9.61 5.86 1.61
N PRO A 183 -10.71 6.41 1.10
CA PRO A 183 -10.99 6.88 -0.26
C PRO A 183 -10.29 8.22 -0.59
N PRO A 184 -10.03 8.48 -1.89
CA PRO A 184 -9.32 9.69 -2.33
C PRO A 184 -10.27 10.89 -2.51
N VAL A 185 -11.01 11.25 -1.48
CA VAL A 185 -11.87 12.44 -1.43
C VAL A 185 -11.14 13.64 -0.81
N GLU A 186 -11.71 14.85 -0.88
CA GLU A 186 -11.05 16.05 -0.36
C GLU A 186 -10.84 16.02 1.16
N SER A 187 -11.81 15.54 1.90
CA SER A 187 -11.69 15.39 3.35
C SER A 187 -12.69 14.38 3.92
N LEU A 188 -12.34 13.78 5.05
CA LEU A 188 -13.23 12.94 5.84
C LEU A 188 -13.01 13.20 7.33
N GLY A 189 -14.10 13.23 8.11
CA GLY A 189 -14.04 13.46 9.55
C GLY A 189 -13.21 14.70 9.95
N GLY A 190 -13.21 15.74 9.10
CA GLY A 190 -12.48 16.98 9.30
C GLY A 190 -11.00 16.95 8.93
N VAL A 191 -10.48 15.88 8.34
CA VAL A 191 -9.08 15.78 7.91
C VAL A 191 -8.99 15.84 6.40
N ALA A 192 -8.26 16.81 5.86
CA ALA A 192 -7.99 16.89 4.42
C ALA A 192 -7.10 15.74 3.95
N ARG A 193 -7.38 15.24 2.75
CA ARG A 193 -6.67 14.15 2.09
C ARG A 193 -5.82 14.69 0.97
N ILE A 194 -4.50 14.57 1.07
CA ILE A 194 -3.55 15.24 0.18
C ILE A 194 -2.98 14.33 -0.92
N PHE A 195 -3.15 13.00 -0.79
CA PHE A 195 -2.75 11.99 -1.77
C PHE A 195 -3.95 11.42 -2.52
N ARG A 196 -4.81 12.31 -3.04
CA ARG A 196 -6.08 12.01 -3.68
C ARG A 196 -6.13 12.25 -5.21
N ASN A 197 -5.02 12.68 -5.79
CA ASN A 197 -4.90 12.96 -7.22
C ASN A 197 -3.43 12.93 -7.67
N PHE A 198 -3.22 12.93 -8.99
CA PHE A 198 -1.90 12.89 -9.61
C PHE A 198 -0.96 14.01 -9.13
N ASP A 199 -1.46 15.24 -9.03
CA ASP A 199 -0.67 16.41 -8.66
C ASP A 199 -0.17 16.33 -7.21
N GLY A 200 -0.94 15.73 -6.29
CA GLY A 200 -0.51 15.49 -4.92
C GLY A 200 0.72 14.59 -4.86
N PHE A 201 0.75 13.49 -5.62
CA PHE A 201 1.92 12.62 -5.68
C PHE A 201 3.12 13.28 -6.36
N LYS A 202 2.89 14.02 -7.44
CA LYS A 202 3.94 14.78 -8.10
C LYS A 202 4.57 15.78 -7.13
N ARG A 203 3.74 16.58 -6.43
CA ARG A 203 4.20 17.51 -5.38
C ARG A 203 5.01 16.81 -4.30
N ALA A 204 4.57 15.66 -3.83
CA ALA A 204 5.30 14.91 -2.82
C ALA A 204 6.72 14.53 -3.28
N MET A 205 6.84 14.02 -4.51
CA MET A 205 8.16 13.65 -5.08
C MET A 205 9.07 14.87 -5.29
N GLU A 206 8.51 16.05 -5.55
CA GLU A 206 9.25 17.30 -5.73
C GLU A 206 9.72 17.93 -4.40
N ILE A 207 9.08 17.62 -3.26
CA ILE A 207 9.48 18.12 -1.91
C ILE A 207 10.89 17.59 -1.54
N VAL A 208 11.16 16.31 -1.79
CA VAL A 208 12.46 15.68 -1.64
C VAL A 208 12.63 14.71 -2.80
N ASP A 209 13.43 15.09 -3.80
CA ASP A 209 13.75 14.21 -4.91
C ASP A 209 14.86 13.23 -4.49
N SER A 210 14.47 11.95 -4.41
CA SER A 210 15.35 10.87 -3.95
C SER A 210 14.89 9.53 -4.55
N ASP A 211 15.84 8.68 -4.91
CA ASP A 211 15.57 7.31 -5.36
C ASP A 211 14.97 6.41 -4.26
N TYR A 212 15.00 6.88 -3.02
CA TYR A 212 14.43 6.19 -1.85
C TYR A 212 13.05 6.73 -1.46
N HIS A 213 12.56 7.78 -2.15
CA HIS A 213 11.22 8.34 -1.96
C HIS A 213 10.37 8.07 -3.20
N GLY A 214 9.25 7.35 -3.02
CA GLY A 214 8.40 6.91 -4.10
C GLY A 214 7.01 6.50 -3.63
N LEU A 215 6.38 5.61 -4.37
CA LEU A 215 4.99 5.20 -4.19
C LEU A 215 4.87 3.72 -3.83
N GLU A 216 4.01 3.44 -2.88
CA GLU A 216 3.19 2.25 -2.81
C GLU A 216 2.00 2.49 -3.75
N PHE A 217 2.07 1.94 -4.96
CA PHE A 217 1.10 2.24 -6.01
C PHE A 217 -0.17 1.38 -5.86
N CYS A 218 -1.19 1.90 -5.19
CA CYS A 218 -2.48 1.23 -5.07
C CYS A 218 -3.35 1.49 -6.30
N GLN A 219 -3.35 0.57 -7.26
CA GLN A 219 -4.06 0.70 -8.54
C GLN A 219 -5.56 0.98 -8.37
N GLY A 220 -6.21 0.35 -7.36
CA GLY A 220 -7.61 0.62 -7.07
C GLY A 220 -7.86 2.08 -6.68
N CYS A 221 -7.04 2.65 -5.79
CA CYS A 221 -7.18 4.06 -5.41
C CYS A 221 -6.96 5.01 -6.61
N TRP A 222 -6.01 4.71 -7.48
CA TRP A 222 -5.80 5.48 -8.72
C TRP A 222 -7.03 5.42 -9.64
N THR A 223 -7.71 4.27 -9.71
CA THR A 223 -8.98 4.11 -10.43
C THR A 223 -10.07 4.97 -9.82
N GLU A 224 -10.22 4.92 -8.50
CA GLU A 224 -11.21 5.70 -7.74
C GLU A 224 -11.03 7.21 -7.89
N MET A 225 -9.78 7.69 -8.01
CA MET A 225 -9.47 9.10 -8.32
C MET A 225 -10.02 9.57 -9.66
N GLY A 226 -10.31 8.65 -10.59
CA GLY A 226 -10.68 8.97 -11.96
C GLY A 226 -9.50 9.40 -12.84
N GLU A 227 -8.28 9.15 -12.40
CA GLU A 227 -7.05 9.43 -13.13
C GLU A 227 -6.76 8.37 -14.20
N ASP A 228 -6.00 8.73 -15.23
CA ASP A 228 -5.48 7.73 -16.17
C ASP A 228 -4.40 6.88 -15.48
N VAL A 229 -4.83 5.71 -14.99
CA VAL A 229 -3.97 4.75 -14.27
C VAL A 229 -2.73 4.38 -15.10
N TYR A 230 -2.89 4.20 -16.42
CA TYR A 230 -1.77 3.82 -17.29
C TYR A 230 -0.77 4.98 -17.49
N ALA A 231 -1.27 6.21 -17.56
CA ALA A 231 -0.41 7.39 -17.59
C ALA A 231 0.36 7.57 -16.29
N ALA A 232 -0.29 7.34 -15.14
CA ALA A 232 0.35 7.39 -13.83
C ALA A 232 1.43 6.30 -13.69
N ILE A 233 1.14 5.05 -14.10
CA ILE A 233 2.12 3.96 -14.11
C ILE A 233 3.35 4.34 -14.94
N ARG A 234 3.15 4.84 -16.18
CA ARG A 234 4.26 5.27 -17.04
C ARG A 234 5.05 6.41 -16.39
N TYR A 235 4.37 7.44 -15.89
CA TYR A 235 5.04 8.59 -15.32
C TYR A 235 5.93 8.26 -14.13
N PHE A 236 5.40 7.55 -13.15
CA PHE A 236 6.13 7.20 -11.93
C PHE A 236 7.05 5.98 -12.14
N GLY A 237 6.64 5.01 -12.96
CA GLY A 237 7.42 3.82 -13.24
C GLY A 237 8.73 4.12 -13.99
N GLN A 238 8.67 4.91 -15.06
CA GLN A 238 9.87 5.33 -15.83
C GLN A 238 10.86 6.16 -15.01
N ARG A 239 10.40 6.74 -13.89
CA ARG A 239 11.23 7.47 -12.93
C ARG A 239 11.73 6.62 -11.77
N GLY A 240 11.43 5.31 -11.78
CA GLY A 240 11.79 4.39 -10.70
C GLY A 240 11.08 4.67 -9.38
N LYS A 241 9.96 5.40 -9.40
CA LYS A 241 9.25 5.84 -8.19
C LYS A 241 8.16 4.87 -7.71
N ILE A 242 7.89 3.76 -8.40
CA ILE A 242 6.95 2.72 -7.93
C ILE A 242 7.78 1.62 -7.25
N PHE A 243 7.54 1.38 -5.95
CA PHE A 243 8.33 0.41 -5.18
C PHE A 243 7.64 -0.94 -5.03
N TYR A 244 6.32 -0.93 -4.84
CA TYR A 244 5.45 -2.10 -4.96
C TYR A 244 4.03 -1.68 -5.31
N VAL A 245 3.20 -2.65 -5.70
CA VAL A 245 1.89 -2.39 -6.30
C VAL A 245 0.82 -3.21 -5.59
N HIS A 246 -0.27 -2.53 -5.23
CA HIS A 246 -1.56 -3.15 -4.97
C HIS A 246 -2.30 -3.31 -6.30
N PHE A 247 -2.19 -4.50 -6.87
CA PHE A 247 -2.74 -4.84 -8.18
C PHE A 247 -4.18 -5.32 -8.03
N ARG A 248 -5.05 -4.43 -7.58
CA ARG A 248 -6.50 -4.66 -7.38
C ARG A 248 -7.34 -3.86 -8.37
N ASN A 249 -8.60 -4.23 -8.50
CA ASN A 249 -9.55 -3.55 -9.36
C ASN A 249 -10.78 -3.11 -8.58
N THR A 250 -11.32 -1.95 -8.93
CA THR A 250 -12.52 -1.36 -8.34
C THR A 250 -13.44 -0.85 -9.42
N THR A 251 -14.67 -0.52 -9.09
CA THR A 251 -15.59 0.18 -9.98
C THR A 251 -16.23 1.36 -9.28
N GLY A 252 -16.33 2.48 -9.98
CA GLY A 252 -16.93 3.72 -9.46
C GLY A 252 -15.91 4.86 -9.35
N THR A 253 -16.17 5.77 -8.43
CA THR A 253 -15.38 6.99 -8.24
C THR A 253 -15.01 7.18 -6.77
N ALA A 254 -14.14 8.15 -6.45
CA ALA A 254 -13.77 8.50 -5.08
C ALA A 254 -14.99 8.68 -4.14
N TYR A 255 -16.10 9.14 -4.67
CA TYR A 255 -17.32 9.42 -3.90
C TYR A 255 -18.25 8.21 -3.75
N ASN A 256 -18.17 7.24 -4.67
CA ASN A 256 -18.97 6.02 -4.60
C ASN A 256 -18.26 4.91 -5.40
N PHE A 257 -17.69 3.94 -4.70
CA PHE A 257 -17.03 2.80 -5.32
C PHE A 257 -17.25 1.51 -4.55
N ARG A 258 -16.97 0.42 -5.21
CA ARG A 258 -16.88 -0.90 -4.60
C ARG A 258 -15.67 -1.68 -5.10
N GLU A 259 -15.14 -2.52 -4.23
CA GLU A 259 -14.16 -3.53 -4.61
C GLU A 259 -14.81 -4.58 -5.53
N THR A 260 -14.00 -5.19 -6.38
CA THR A 260 -14.45 -6.20 -7.34
C THR A 260 -13.56 -7.44 -7.32
N PHE A 261 -13.95 -8.48 -8.04
CA PHE A 261 -12.97 -9.48 -8.46
C PHE A 261 -11.93 -8.81 -9.36
N ILE A 262 -10.71 -9.31 -9.33
CA ILE A 262 -9.59 -8.70 -10.05
C ILE A 262 -9.84 -8.56 -11.57
N ASN A 263 -10.64 -9.45 -12.14
CA ASN A 263 -11.02 -9.45 -13.57
C ASN A 263 -12.32 -8.69 -13.87
N GLU A 264 -12.86 -7.98 -12.88
CA GLU A 264 -13.97 -7.04 -13.01
C GLU A 264 -13.49 -5.65 -12.63
N GLY A 265 -14.27 -4.62 -12.92
CA GLY A 265 -13.91 -3.24 -12.56
C GLY A 265 -13.43 -2.46 -13.78
N ASP A 266 -12.96 -1.25 -13.50
CA ASP A 266 -12.83 -0.21 -14.52
C ASP A 266 -11.45 -0.22 -15.20
N VAL A 267 -10.50 -1.04 -14.70
CA VAL A 267 -9.16 -1.18 -15.28
C VAL A 267 -9.04 -2.45 -16.10
N ASP A 268 -8.52 -2.33 -17.32
CA ASP A 268 -8.00 -3.47 -18.08
C ASP A 268 -6.70 -3.95 -17.44
N MET A 269 -6.77 -5.07 -16.72
CA MET A 269 -5.67 -5.62 -15.94
C MET A 269 -4.52 -6.15 -16.79
N TYR A 270 -4.82 -6.63 -18.02
CA TYR A 270 -3.76 -7.05 -18.95
C TYR A 270 -2.96 -5.84 -19.43
N LYS A 271 -3.63 -4.79 -19.87
CA LYS A 271 -3.01 -3.54 -20.25
C LYS A 271 -2.23 -2.90 -19.10
N ALA A 272 -2.74 -2.98 -17.86
CA ALA A 272 -2.01 -2.50 -16.68
C ALA A 272 -0.70 -3.28 -16.48
N MET A 273 -0.74 -4.62 -16.54
CA MET A 273 0.45 -5.47 -16.39
C MET A 273 1.49 -5.17 -17.47
N GLN A 274 1.07 -4.99 -18.73
CA GLN A 274 1.94 -4.56 -19.82
C GLN A 274 2.56 -3.18 -19.53
N THR A 275 1.75 -2.23 -19.06
CA THR A 275 2.21 -0.86 -18.77
C THR A 275 3.26 -0.84 -17.65
N TYR A 276 3.10 -1.65 -16.59
CA TYR A 276 4.14 -1.78 -15.56
C TYR A 276 5.45 -2.31 -16.14
N LYS A 277 5.39 -3.33 -16.99
CA LYS A 277 6.57 -3.89 -17.66
C LYS A 277 7.25 -2.85 -18.58
N GLU A 278 6.48 -2.19 -19.44
CA GLU A 278 6.96 -1.15 -20.35
C GLU A 278 7.58 0.04 -19.60
N ALA A 279 7.03 0.38 -18.43
CA ALA A 279 7.58 1.42 -17.56
C ALA A 279 8.86 0.99 -16.82
N GLY A 280 9.32 -0.27 -16.98
CA GLY A 280 10.52 -0.79 -16.33
C GLY A 280 10.34 -1.16 -14.86
N PHE A 281 9.10 -1.35 -14.39
CA PHE A 281 8.85 -1.76 -13.00
C PHE A 281 9.42 -3.15 -12.70
N ARG A 282 10.18 -3.26 -11.60
CA ARG A 282 10.87 -4.48 -11.16
C ARG A 282 10.55 -4.87 -9.71
N GLY A 283 9.43 -4.39 -9.19
CA GLY A 283 8.96 -4.67 -7.84
C GLY A 283 8.02 -5.87 -7.75
N VAL A 284 7.32 -5.94 -6.63
CA VAL A 284 6.30 -6.93 -6.35
C VAL A 284 4.90 -6.36 -6.55
N LEU A 285 4.00 -7.17 -7.12
CA LEU A 285 2.56 -6.89 -7.19
C LEU A 285 1.83 -7.85 -6.25
N ILE A 286 0.94 -7.32 -5.44
CA ILE A 286 0.08 -8.11 -4.54
C ILE A 286 -1.40 -7.83 -4.80
N PRO A 287 -2.30 -8.80 -4.57
CA PRO A 287 -3.74 -8.61 -4.77
C PRO A 287 -4.42 -7.98 -3.55
N ASP A 288 -3.93 -6.92 -3.01
CA ASP A 288 -4.44 -6.17 -1.85
C ASP A 288 -5.84 -6.63 -1.31
N HIS A 289 -6.92 -5.97 -1.67
CA HIS A 289 -8.28 -6.38 -1.33
C HIS A 289 -8.81 -7.41 -2.32
N VAL A 290 -9.45 -8.45 -1.81
CA VAL A 290 -10.09 -9.50 -2.61
C VAL A 290 -11.48 -9.83 -2.07
N PRO A 291 -12.43 -10.26 -2.94
CA PRO A 291 -13.75 -10.66 -2.48
C PRO A 291 -13.71 -11.88 -1.57
N HIS A 292 -14.56 -11.90 -0.54
CA HIS A 292 -14.84 -13.07 0.27
C HIS A 292 -15.86 -13.96 -0.43
N MET A 293 -15.42 -15.13 -0.84
CA MET A 293 -16.26 -16.13 -1.50
C MET A 293 -17.09 -16.95 -0.49
N THR A 294 -17.99 -17.81 -0.99
CA THR A 294 -18.77 -18.72 -0.16
C THR A 294 -17.84 -19.65 0.63
N ASN A 295 -18.05 -19.70 1.95
CA ASN A 295 -17.24 -20.48 2.90
C ASN A 295 -15.78 -20.06 3.01
N ASP A 296 -15.41 -18.87 2.52
CA ASP A 296 -14.06 -18.34 2.70
C ASP A 296 -13.86 -17.86 4.14
N ILE A 297 -12.64 -18.01 4.65
CA ILE A 297 -12.29 -17.60 6.00
C ILE A 297 -11.78 -16.14 6.03
N PRO A 298 -11.64 -15.49 7.20
CA PRO A 298 -11.45 -14.04 7.33
C PRO A 298 -10.34 -13.43 6.48
N TRP A 299 -9.27 -14.15 6.16
CA TRP A 299 -8.21 -13.63 5.28
C TRP A 299 -8.49 -13.83 3.79
N ALA A 300 -9.66 -14.39 3.41
CA ALA A 300 -10.09 -14.59 2.04
C ALA A 300 -9.10 -15.44 1.19
N TYR A 301 -8.80 -16.65 1.65
CA TYR A 301 -7.86 -17.56 0.96
C TYR A 301 -8.30 -17.87 -0.48
N MET A 302 -9.60 -18.14 -0.69
CA MET A 302 -10.13 -18.43 -2.03
C MET A 302 -10.06 -17.21 -2.93
N GLY A 303 -10.40 -16.03 -2.41
CA GLY A 303 -10.30 -14.77 -3.14
C GLY A 303 -8.85 -14.47 -3.55
N ARG A 304 -7.90 -14.71 -2.65
CA ARG A 304 -6.47 -14.53 -2.95
C ARG A 304 -5.95 -15.55 -3.95
N ALA A 305 -6.34 -16.82 -3.82
CA ALA A 305 -5.96 -17.86 -4.79
C ALA A 305 -6.48 -17.52 -6.20
N TYR A 306 -7.73 -17.05 -6.30
CA TYR A 306 -8.29 -16.59 -7.57
C TYR A 306 -7.50 -15.41 -8.15
N ALA A 307 -7.23 -14.40 -7.33
CA ALA A 307 -6.50 -13.21 -7.78
C ALA A 307 -5.06 -13.55 -8.22
N ILE A 308 -4.32 -14.32 -7.43
CA ILE A 308 -2.95 -14.74 -7.79
C ILE A 308 -2.93 -15.58 -9.05
N GLY A 309 -3.88 -16.54 -9.21
CA GLY A 309 -3.98 -17.34 -10.44
C GLY A 309 -4.20 -16.48 -11.68
N TYR A 310 -5.07 -15.49 -11.59
CA TYR A 310 -5.30 -14.53 -12.67
C TYR A 310 -4.06 -13.65 -12.94
N MET A 311 -3.43 -13.11 -11.91
CA MET A 311 -2.19 -12.32 -12.03
C MET A 311 -1.05 -13.13 -12.65
N SER A 312 -0.91 -14.41 -12.28
CA SER A 312 0.11 -15.30 -12.81
C SER A 312 -0.06 -15.50 -14.32
N ALA A 313 -1.30 -15.76 -14.76
CA ALA A 313 -1.59 -15.88 -16.18
C ALA A 313 -1.28 -14.60 -16.97
N LEU A 314 -1.61 -13.42 -16.41
CA LEU A 314 -1.29 -12.13 -17.03
C LEU A 314 0.23 -11.91 -17.11
N LEU A 315 0.97 -12.23 -16.05
CA LEU A 315 2.42 -12.08 -16.02
C LEU A 315 3.11 -12.99 -17.04
N GLU A 316 2.64 -14.23 -17.15
CA GLU A 316 3.13 -15.17 -18.18
C GLU A 316 2.88 -14.64 -19.60
N LEU A 317 1.67 -14.13 -19.88
CA LEU A 317 1.33 -13.57 -21.18
C LEU A 317 2.20 -12.38 -21.55
N VAL A 318 2.38 -11.45 -20.60
CA VAL A 318 3.21 -10.27 -20.82
C VAL A 318 4.68 -10.65 -21.03
N ASN A 319 5.17 -11.70 -20.39
CA ASN A 319 6.56 -12.16 -20.56
C ASN A 319 6.79 -12.94 -21.86
N LYS A 320 5.77 -13.66 -22.38
CA LYS A 320 5.86 -14.40 -23.67
C LYS A 320 5.81 -13.50 -24.90
N GLY A 321 5.33 -12.27 -24.78
CA GLY A 321 5.24 -11.31 -25.91
C GLY A 321 6.59 -10.74 -26.36
N GLU A 322 7.72 -11.28 -25.86
CA GLU A 322 9.09 -10.87 -26.23
C GLU A 322 9.80 -11.89 -27.13
N ASP A 323 9.16 -13.02 -27.46
CA ASP A 323 9.63 -14.01 -28.44
C ASP A 323 8.96 -13.76 -29.80
#